data_d839a2a28e3ef25d639e423d4650e141
#
_entry.id   d839a2a28e3ef25d639e423d4650e141
#
_cell.length_a   1.000
_cell.length_b   1.000
_cell.length_c   1.000
_cell.angle_alpha   90.00
_cell.angle_beta   90.00
_cell.angle_gamma   90.00
#
_symmetry.space_group_name_H-M   'P 1'
#
loop_
_entity.id
_entity.type
_entity.pdbx_description
1 polymer ?
#
loop_
_entity_poly.entity_id
_entity_poly.type
_entity_poly.pdbx_seq_one_letter_code
_entity_poly.pdbx_strand_id
1 'polypeptide(L)'
;MLNADESGPAAEKQLPDFINNLWSKKLPDSKLKDKLAKYLCLANCETLTTLWGNPEIWDKLSHSVKQQDLRSSSTQKTVGTAGAVLCKSIELLLEVKNSKQPKSDSDIQKLMKWNTDAVALLGHAHVDLSHCRRSRSNRI
;
A
#
# COMPACT_ATOMS: atom_id res chain seq x y z
N MET A 1 19.48 10.93 11.47
CA MET A 1 19.36 11.83 10.32
C MET A 1 19.77 11.09 9.06
N LEU A 2 18.97 11.22 8.02
CA LEU A 2 19.28 10.56 6.76
C LEU A 2 20.38 11.31 6.03
N ASN A 3 21.43 10.61 5.64
CA ASN A 3 22.50 11.17 4.85
C ASN A 3 22.07 11.20 3.38
N ALA A 4 22.23 12.38 2.76
CA ALA A 4 21.98 12.52 1.33
C ALA A 4 22.88 11.58 0.49
N ASP A 5 24.03 11.22 1.05
CA ASP A 5 25.02 10.36 0.39
C ASP A 5 24.58 8.90 0.26
N GLU A 6 23.52 8.50 0.96
CA GLU A 6 22.98 7.13 0.91
C GLU A 6 21.92 6.95 -0.18
N SER A 7 21.67 7.96 -0.99
CA SER A 7 20.73 7.87 -2.09
C SER A 7 21.26 6.95 -3.19
N GLY A 8 20.40 6.12 -3.74
CA GLY A 8 20.73 5.28 -4.88
C GLY A 8 20.74 6.07 -6.19
N PRO A 9 20.95 5.38 -7.31
CA PRO A 9 20.93 6.03 -8.61
C PRO A 9 19.57 6.66 -8.93
N ALA A 10 19.57 7.67 -9.79
CA ALA A 10 18.37 8.36 -10.19
C ALA A 10 17.45 7.43 -11.00
N ALA A 11 16.12 7.56 -10.78
CA ALA A 11 15.14 6.83 -11.55
C ALA A 11 14.97 7.45 -12.94
N GLU A 12 14.31 6.72 -13.83
CA GLU A 12 13.98 7.20 -15.17
C GLU A 12 13.14 8.49 -15.07
N LYS A 13 13.35 9.43 -16.00
CA LYS A 13 12.88 10.80 -15.90
C LYS A 13 11.37 10.99 -15.66
N GLN A 14 10.55 10.12 -16.22
CA GLN A 14 9.08 10.23 -16.08
C GLN A 14 8.57 9.73 -14.75
N LEU A 15 9.31 8.81 -14.11
CA LEU A 15 8.89 8.15 -12.89
C LEU A 15 8.92 9.04 -11.66
N PRO A 16 9.99 9.87 -11.43
CA PRO A 16 10.06 10.67 -10.19
C PRO A 16 8.89 11.62 -10.00
N ASP A 17 8.48 12.34 -11.04
CA ASP A 17 7.36 13.28 -10.93
C ASP A 17 6.07 12.57 -10.57
N PHE A 18 5.82 11.42 -11.18
CA PHE A 18 4.64 10.61 -10.91
C PHE A 18 4.63 10.10 -9.47
N ILE A 19 5.75 9.51 -9.02
CA ILE A 19 5.87 8.99 -7.66
C ILE A 19 5.76 10.10 -6.62
N ASN A 20 6.46 11.20 -6.84
CA ASN A 20 6.43 12.33 -5.89
C ASN A 20 5.04 12.92 -5.78
N ASN A 21 4.29 12.98 -6.87
CA ASN A 21 2.91 13.44 -6.83
C ASN A 21 2.02 12.47 -6.03
N LEU A 22 2.13 11.17 -6.27
CA LEU A 22 1.34 10.15 -5.56
C LEU A 22 1.66 10.13 -4.07
N TRP A 23 2.91 10.34 -3.69
CA TRP A 23 3.35 10.22 -2.30
C TRP A 23 3.35 11.54 -1.54
N SER A 24 2.83 12.61 -2.12
CA SER A 24 2.75 13.91 -1.46
C SER A 24 1.43 14.16 -0.73
N LYS A 25 0.39 13.42 -1.06
CA LYS A 25 -0.95 13.60 -0.47
C LYS A 25 -1.72 12.30 -0.48
N LYS A 26 -2.71 12.20 0.42
CA LYS A 26 -3.59 11.04 0.50
C LYS A 26 -4.44 10.92 -0.76
N LEU A 27 -4.83 9.69 -1.09
CA LEU A 27 -5.83 9.45 -2.12
C LEU A 27 -7.19 9.97 -1.66
N PRO A 28 -8.04 10.48 -2.57
CA PRO A 28 -9.44 10.74 -2.23
C PRO A 28 -10.12 9.47 -1.73
N ASP A 29 -11.03 9.62 -0.76
CA ASP A 29 -11.68 8.48 -0.11
C ASP A 29 -12.36 7.54 -1.11
N SER A 30 -13.01 8.09 -2.13
CA SER A 30 -13.66 7.28 -3.16
C SER A 30 -12.66 6.41 -3.94
N LYS A 31 -11.52 6.97 -4.31
CA LYS A 31 -10.48 6.24 -5.03
C LYS A 31 -9.84 5.17 -4.15
N LEU A 32 -9.62 5.48 -2.87
CA LEU A 32 -9.07 4.51 -1.93
C LEU A 32 -10.03 3.34 -1.74
N LYS A 33 -11.31 3.61 -1.51
CA LYS A 33 -12.33 2.57 -1.34
C LYS A 33 -12.45 1.68 -2.57
N ASP A 34 -12.43 2.28 -3.76
CA ASP A 34 -12.51 1.53 -5.02
C ASP A 34 -11.34 0.57 -5.16
N LYS A 35 -10.12 1.03 -4.86
CA LYS A 35 -8.94 0.17 -4.94
C LYS A 35 -8.97 -0.94 -3.89
N LEU A 36 -9.36 -0.63 -2.66
CA LEU A 36 -9.45 -1.64 -1.59
C LEU A 36 -10.51 -2.71 -1.90
N ALA A 37 -11.63 -2.31 -2.51
CA ALA A 37 -12.68 -3.24 -2.89
C ALA A 37 -12.28 -4.10 -4.10
N LYS A 38 -11.52 -3.52 -5.01
CA LYS A 38 -11.08 -4.21 -6.24
C LYS A 38 -10.08 -5.32 -5.97
N TYR A 39 -9.19 -5.12 -4.99
CA TYR A 39 -8.11 -6.06 -4.71
C TYR A 39 -8.34 -6.73 -3.37
N LEU A 40 -8.87 -7.93 -3.40
CA LEU A 40 -9.07 -8.73 -2.19
C LEU A 40 -7.82 -9.55 -1.89
N CYS A 41 -7.60 -9.80 -0.61
CA CYS A 41 -6.47 -10.63 -0.20
C CYS A 41 -6.60 -12.05 -0.75
N LEU A 42 -5.46 -12.63 -1.12
CA LEU A 42 -5.40 -14.00 -1.58
C LEU A 42 -5.67 -14.95 -0.42
N ALA A 43 -6.48 -15.98 -0.67
CA ALA A 43 -6.92 -16.91 0.38
C ALA A 43 -5.75 -17.65 1.04
N ASN A 44 -4.69 -17.89 0.29
CA ASN A 44 -3.50 -18.59 0.78
C ASN A 44 -2.35 -17.67 1.20
N CYS A 45 -2.61 -16.38 1.33
CA CYS A 45 -1.64 -15.39 1.80
C CYS A 45 -2.18 -14.70 3.05
N GLU A 46 -2.39 -15.47 4.10
CA GLU A 46 -3.06 -15.04 5.33
C GLU A 46 -2.36 -13.88 6.03
N THR A 47 -1.03 -13.82 5.92
CA THR A 47 -0.26 -12.77 6.58
C THR A 47 -0.48 -11.37 5.97
N LEU A 48 -1.10 -11.28 4.80
CA LEU A 48 -1.45 -10.00 4.20
C LEU A 48 -2.73 -9.39 4.80
N THR A 49 -3.51 -10.17 5.55
CA THR A 49 -4.74 -9.67 6.16
C THR A 49 -4.44 -8.96 7.48
N THR A 50 -5.29 -8.00 7.82
CA THR A 50 -5.20 -7.30 9.09
C THR A 50 -5.65 -8.22 10.22
N LEU A 51 -4.80 -8.35 11.26
CA LEU A 51 -5.14 -9.11 12.45
C LEU A 51 -5.90 -8.21 13.42
N TRP A 52 -7.03 -8.70 13.90
CA TRP A 52 -7.83 -8.01 14.91
C TRP A 52 -7.38 -8.45 16.30
N GLY A 53 -7.35 -7.49 17.24
CA GLY A 53 -6.99 -7.77 18.61
C GLY A 53 -8.06 -8.59 19.36
N ASN A 54 -7.71 -9.05 20.55
CA ASN A 54 -8.62 -9.78 21.43
C ASN A 54 -9.79 -8.87 21.83
N PRO A 55 -11.06 -9.30 21.59
CA PRO A 55 -12.23 -8.48 21.93
C PRO A 55 -12.31 -8.10 23.41
N GLU A 56 -11.90 -8.98 24.30
CA GLU A 56 -11.94 -8.72 25.76
C GLU A 56 -11.00 -7.58 26.14
N ILE A 57 -9.81 -7.55 25.53
CA ILE A 57 -8.85 -6.48 25.74
C ILE A 57 -9.35 -5.18 25.11
N TRP A 58 -9.96 -5.28 23.93
CA TRP A 58 -10.49 -4.13 23.22
C TRP A 58 -11.49 -3.34 24.07
N ASP A 59 -12.42 -4.03 24.72
CA ASP A 59 -13.47 -3.38 25.50
C ASP A 59 -12.92 -2.60 26.70
N LYS A 60 -11.71 -2.95 27.18
CA LYS A 60 -11.05 -2.30 28.31
C LYS A 60 -10.19 -1.11 27.92
N LEU A 61 -9.99 -0.87 26.61
CA LEU A 61 -9.15 0.22 26.12
C LEU A 61 -9.87 1.56 26.18
N SER A 62 -9.11 2.64 26.38
CA SER A 62 -9.65 3.99 26.29
C SER A 62 -10.08 4.33 24.86
N HIS A 63 -10.94 5.34 24.72
CA HIS A 63 -11.43 5.78 23.42
C HIS A 63 -10.27 6.19 22.49
N SER A 64 -9.28 6.92 23.02
CA SER A 64 -8.14 7.38 22.22
C SER A 64 -7.28 6.22 21.71
N VAL A 65 -7.07 5.19 22.55
CA VAL A 65 -6.32 3.99 22.17
C VAL A 65 -7.08 3.21 21.10
N LYS A 66 -8.41 3.07 21.24
CA LYS A 66 -9.24 2.42 20.24
C LYS A 66 -9.14 3.12 18.90
N GLN A 67 -9.19 4.45 18.89
CA GLN A 67 -9.06 5.21 17.64
C GLN A 67 -7.72 5.05 16.99
N GLN A 68 -6.64 5.05 17.77
CA GLN A 68 -5.30 4.78 17.24
C GLN A 68 -5.20 3.39 16.63
N ASP A 69 -5.76 2.40 17.29
CA ASP A 69 -5.77 1.03 16.78
C ASP A 69 -6.53 0.91 15.46
N LEU A 70 -7.70 1.57 15.38
CA LEU A 70 -8.49 1.59 14.14
C LEU A 70 -7.74 2.26 12.99
N ARG A 71 -7.01 3.35 13.26
CA ARG A 71 -6.20 4.01 12.24
C ARG A 71 -5.06 3.12 11.79
N SER A 72 -4.38 2.48 12.74
CA SER A 72 -3.29 1.56 12.41
C SER A 72 -3.78 0.36 11.60
N SER A 73 -4.95 -0.19 11.97
CA SER A 73 -5.57 -1.29 11.24
C SER A 73 -5.95 -0.89 9.82
N SER A 74 -6.47 0.32 9.65
CA SER A 74 -6.83 0.84 8.34
C SER A 74 -5.59 0.98 7.44
N THR A 75 -4.50 1.54 7.99
CA THR A 75 -3.24 1.66 7.26
C THR A 75 -2.67 0.28 6.92
N GLN A 76 -2.72 -0.65 7.87
CA GLN A 76 -2.26 -2.01 7.67
C GLN A 76 -3.04 -2.71 6.56
N LYS A 77 -4.36 -2.50 6.52
CA LYS A 77 -5.20 -3.04 5.45
C LYS A 77 -4.78 -2.49 4.08
N THR A 78 -4.49 -1.21 4.01
CA THR A 78 -4.03 -0.57 2.75
C THR A 78 -2.70 -1.19 2.29
N VAL A 79 -1.76 -1.38 3.22
CA VAL A 79 -0.47 -2.02 2.93
C VAL A 79 -0.66 -3.47 2.46
N GLY A 80 -1.52 -4.22 3.16
CA GLY A 80 -1.83 -5.61 2.79
C GLY A 80 -2.45 -5.72 1.41
N THR A 81 -3.35 -4.79 1.07
CA THR A 81 -3.98 -4.74 -0.26
C THR A 81 -2.92 -4.46 -1.33
N ALA A 82 -2.00 -3.53 -1.08
CA ALA A 82 -0.90 -3.27 -2.01
C ALA A 82 -0.06 -4.54 -2.22
N GLY A 83 0.21 -5.28 -1.15
CA GLY A 83 0.91 -6.57 -1.23
C GLY A 83 0.17 -7.57 -2.11
N ALA A 84 -1.15 -7.66 -1.97
CA ALA A 84 -1.99 -8.55 -2.78
C ALA A 84 -1.91 -8.18 -4.26
N VAL A 85 -1.92 -6.88 -4.57
CA VAL A 85 -1.79 -6.41 -5.96
C VAL A 85 -0.43 -6.81 -6.55
N LEU A 86 0.64 -6.64 -5.78
CA LEU A 86 1.97 -7.05 -6.22
C LEU A 86 2.07 -8.56 -6.44
N CYS A 87 1.40 -9.36 -5.61
CA CYS A 87 1.32 -10.80 -5.82
C CYS A 87 0.64 -11.16 -7.14
N LYS A 88 -0.42 -10.43 -7.51
CA LYS A 88 -1.06 -10.62 -8.82
C LYS A 88 -0.09 -10.32 -9.96
N SER A 89 0.72 -9.25 -9.82
CA SER A 89 1.74 -8.93 -10.80
C SER A 89 2.76 -10.04 -10.94
N ILE A 90 3.21 -10.61 -9.82
CA ILE A 90 4.17 -11.71 -9.81
C ILE A 90 3.58 -12.96 -10.46
N GLU A 91 2.31 -13.28 -10.17
CA GLU A 91 1.63 -14.41 -10.80
C GLU A 91 1.62 -14.29 -12.32
N LEU A 92 1.28 -13.10 -12.83
CA LEU A 92 1.27 -12.89 -14.28
C LEU A 92 2.65 -13.02 -14.88
N LEU A 93 3.68 -12.49 -14.21
CA LEU A 93 5.07 -12.63 -14.67
C LEU A 93 5.51 -14.10 -14.70
N LEU A 94 5.09 -14.89 -13.71
CA LEU A 94 5.39 -16.32 -13.69
C LEU A 94 4.70 -17.07 -14.83
N GLU A 95 3.44 -16.73 -15.12
CA GLU A 95 2.72 -17.31 -16.26
C GLU A 95 3.43 -17.02 -17.57
N VAL A 96 3.84 -15.77 -17.78
CA VAL A 96 4.54 -15.35 -18.99
C VAL A 96 5.88 -16.09 -19.11
N LYS A 97 6.62 -16.23 -17.99
CA LYS A 97 7.90 -16.95 -17.97
C LYS A 97 7.72 -18.42 -18.34
N ASN A 98 6.69 -19.07 -17.80
CA ASN A 98 6.46 -20.50 -17.99
C ASN A 98 5.84 -20.84 -19.36
N SER A 99 5.13 -19.88 -19.97
CA SER A 99 4.46 -20.11 -21.25
C SER A 99 5.40 -20.05 -22.46
N LYS A 100 6.61 -19.58 -22.30
CA LYS A 100 7.60 -19.38 -23.37
C LYS A 100 7.13 -18.47 -24.50
N GLN A 101 6.03 -17.74 -24.30
CA GLN A 101 5.53 -16.77 -25.27
C GLN A 101 5.97 -15.37 -24.88
N PRO A 102 6.20 -14.46 -25.84
CA PRO A 102 6.53 -13.09 -25.51
C PRO A 102 5.34 -12.41 -24.82
N LYS A 103 5.62 -11.42 -23.97
CA LYS A 103 4.59 -10.66 -23.29
C LYS A 103 3.72 -9.95 -24.33
N SER A 104 2.41 -10.09 -24.21
CA SER A 104 1.48 -9.33 -25.04
C SER A 104 1.37 -7.89 -24.50
N ASP A 105 0.94 -6.96 -25.35
CA ASP A 105 0.68 -5.58 -24.93
C ASP A 105 -0.37 -5.54 -23.79
N SER A 106 -1.36 -6.43 -23.85
CA SER A 106 -2.38 -6.55 -22.80
C SER A 106 -1.77 -6.94 -21.47
N ASP A 107 -0.80 -7.87 -21.44
CA ASP A 107 -0.13 -8.28 -20.21
C ASP A 107 0.71 -7.13 -19.65
N ILE A 108 1.41 -6.38 -20.50
CA ILE A 108 2.20 -5.24 -20.08
C ILE A 108 1.28 -4.16 -19.48
N GLN A 109 0.13 -3.89 -20.10
CA GLN A 109 -0.83 -2.92 -19.58
C GLN A 109 -1.38 -3.33 -18.21
N LYS A 110 -1.68 -4.61 -18.02
CA LYS A 110 -2.14 -5.12 -16.72
C LYS A 110 -1.08 -4.94 -15.65
N LEU A 111 0.17 -5.28 -15.95
CA LEU A 111 1.28 -5.10 -15.02
C LEU A 111 1.47 -3.64 -14.64
N MET A 112 1.43 -2.74 -15.63
CA MET A 112 1.53 -1.32 -15.39
C MET A 112 0.43 -0.82 -14.46
N LYS A 113 -0.82 -1.22 -14.71
CA LYS A 113 -1.96 -0.81 -13.91
C LYS A 113 -1.87 -1.34 -12.48
N TRP A 114 -1.59 -2.63 -12.32
CA TRP A 114 -1.50 -3.24 -10.99
C TRP A 114 -0.35 -2.63 -10.19
N ASN A 115 0.82 -2.49 -10.78
CA ASN A 115 1.97 -1.92 -10.10
C ASN A 115 1.73 -0.44 -9.75
N THR A 116 1.09 0.32 -10.63
CA THR A 116 0.71 1.71 -10.36
C THR A 116 -0.27 1.81 -9.20
N ASP A 117 -1.28 0.93 -9.18
CA ASP A 117 -2.25 0.90 -8.08
C ASP A 117 -1.58 0.53 -6.75
N ALA A 118 -0.66 -0.42 -6.76
CA ALA A 118 0.09 -0.79 -5.55
C ALA A 118 0.91 0.39 -5.03
N VAL A 119 1.61 1.10 -5.91
CA VAL A 119 2.40 2.27 -5.54
C VAL A 119 1.51 3.38 -4.99
N ALA A 120 0.33 3.59 -5.59
CA ALA A 120 -0.63 4.58 -5.11
C ALA A 120 -1.13 4.25 -3.71
N LEU A 121 -1.44 2.98 -3.44
CA LEU A 121 -1.88 2.53 -2.12
C LEU A 121 -0.77 2.71 -1.08
N LEU A 122 0.45 2.33 -1.41
CA LEU A 122 1.59 2.51 -0.51
C LEU A 122 1.87 3.98 -0.24
N GLY A 123 1.74 4.83 -1.26
CA GLY A 123 1.88 6.27 -1.10
C GLY A 123 0.85 6.86 -0.16
N HIS A 124 -0.41 6.42 -0.28
CA HIS A 124 -1.48 6.83 0.62
C HIS A 124 -1.16 6.43 2.07
N ALA A 125 -0.73 5.18 2.28
CA ALA A 125 -0.36 4.70 3.62
C ALA A 125 0.80 5.49 4.20
N HIS A 126 1.81 5.81 3.38
CA HIS A 126 2.96 6.61 3.78
C HIS A 126 2.54 8.00 4.26
N VAL A 127 1.68 8.68 3.50
CA VAL A 127 1.19 10.02 3.86
C VAL A 127 0.34 9.96 5.13
N ASP A 128 -0.50 8.95 5.24
CA ASP A 128 -1.35 8.77 6.43
C ASP A 128 -0.51 8.56 7.68
N LEU A 129 0.54 7.75 7.61
CA LEU A 129 1.48 7.56 8.72
C LEU A 129 2.20 8.87 9.08
N SER A 130 2.59 9.65 8.08
CA SER A 130 3.23 10.94 8.31
C SER A 130 2.31 11.89 9.06
N HIS A 131 1.03 11.95 8.69
CA HIS A 131 0.03 12.76 9.39
C HIS A 131 -0.18 12.30 10.82
N CYS A 132 -0.23 11.00 11.06
CA CYS A 132 -0.36 10.44 12.41
C CYS A 132 0.83 10.81 13.29
N ARG A 133 2.04 10.75 12.75
CA ARG A 133 3.26 11.09 13.49
C ARG A 133 3.29 12.58 13.83
N ARG A 134 2.91 13.44 12.91
CA ARG A 134 2.82 14.89 13.15
C ARG A 134 1.81 15.20 14.24
N SER A 135 0.65 14.55 14.20
CA SER A 135 -0.39 14.74 15.20
C SER A 135 0.10 14.34 16.60
N ARG A 136 0.88 13.26 16.72
CA ARG A 136 1.48 12.85 18.00
C ARG A 136 2.49 13.87 18.49
N SER A 137 3.36 14.38 17.63
CA SER A 137 4.36 15.36 17.99
C SER A 137 3.73 16.65 18.54
N ASN A 138 2.60 17.06 17.97
CA ASN A 138 1.91 18.28 18.38
C ASN A 138 1.19 18.17 19.72
N ARG A 139 1.07 16.96 20.28
CA ARG A 139 0.41 16.71 21.57
C ARG A 139 1.36 16.70 22.75
N ILE A 140 2.64 16.79 22.50
CA ILE A 140 3.66 16.78 23.56
C ILE A 140 3.89 18.20 24.11
#